data_2f56bca1ce97e06e66c2efc490084e67
#
_entry.id   2f56bca1ce97e06e66c2efc490084e67
#
_cell.length_a   1.000
_cell.length_b   1.000
_cell.length_c   1.000
_cell.angle_alpha   90.00
_cell.angle_beta   90.00
_cell.angle_gamma   90.00
#
_symmetry.space_group_name_H-M   'P 1'
#
loop_
_entity.id
_entity.type
_entity.pdbx_description
1 polymer ?
#
loop_
_entity_poly.entity_id
_entity_poly.type
_entity_poly.pdbx_seq_one_letter_code
_entity_poly.pdbx_strand_id
1 'polypeptide(L)'
;GIVIGLVVSFNNLEIPRGIMFFLEKLGGTATPALLFSLGVVLSYQKKIAPTKLIISMSTLKLIIHPILAWLIITLLFGGRYPESHSTALMVAAAPSGVMAYMLAMNYNVSVNRISPIILYTSIGSLITVSLAATM
;
A
#
# COMPACT_ATOMS: atom_id res chain seq x y z
N GLY A 1 -6.34 -8.21 -15.38
CA GLY A 1 -5.61 -9.28 -14.63
C GLY A 1 -6.52 -10.01 -13.67
N ILE A 2 -7.21 -9.32 -12.75
CA ILE A 2 -8.00 -9.93 -11.67
C ILE A 2 -9.11 -10.85 -12.21
N VAL A 3 -9.92 -10.39 -13.17
CA VAL A 3 -11.02 -11.18 -13.75
C VAL A 3 -10.51 -12.45 -14.42
N ILE A 4 -9.43 -12.34 -15.20
CA ILE A 4 -8.81 -13.50 -15.85
C ILE A 4 -8.28 -14.49 -14.80
N GLY A 5 -7.61 -13.97 -13.75
CA GLY A 5 -7.11 -14.80 -12.65
C GLY A 5 -8.23 -15.55 -11.91
N LEU A 6 -9.36 -14.89 -11.66
CA LEU A 6 -10.55 -15.54 -11.07
C LEU A 6 -11.11 -16.63 -11.96
N VAL A 7 -11.27 -16.37 -13.27
CA VAL A 7 -11.78 -17.40 -14.22
C VAL A 7 -10.86 -18.61 -14.26
N VAL A 8 -9.54 -18.41 -14.31
CA VAL A 8 -8.57 -19.51 -14.30
C VAL A 8 -8.64 -20.30 -13.00
N SER A 9 -8.73 -19.60 -11.85
CA SER A 9 -8.82 -20.22 -10.52
C SER A 9 -10.11 -21.03 -10.34
N PHE A 10 -11.25 -20.48 -10.74
CA PHE A 10 -12.55 -21.19 -10.62
C PHE A 10 -12.65 -22.41 -11.51
N ASN A 11 -12.00 -22.40 -12.69
CA ASN A 11 -12.01 -23.53 -13.62
C ASN A 11 -10.86 -24.52 -13.37
N ASN A 12 -10.03 -24.32 -12.34
CA ASN A 12 -8.84 -25.13 -12.03
C ASN A 12 -7.96 -25.38 -13.27
N LEU A 13 -7.82 -24.36 -14.13
CA LEU A 13 -7.01 -24.47 -15.33
C LEU A 13 -5.52 -24.49 -14.97
N GLU A 14 -4.82 -25.53 -15.39
CA GLU A 14 -3.38 -25.63 -15.22
C GLU A 14 -2.67 -24.68 -16.19
N ILE A 15 -2.02 -23.66 -15.63
CA ILE A 15 -1.20 -22.72 -16.42
C ILE A 15 0.18 -23.35 -16.65
N PRO A 16 0.67 -23.42 -17.89
CA PRO A 16 2.01 -23.89 -18.18
C PRO A 16 3.06 -23.13 -17.37
N ARG A 17 4.04 -23.84 -16.82
CA ARG A 17 5.07 -23.28 -15.93
C ARG A 17 5.78 -22.06 -16.51
N GLY A 18 6.05 -22.03 -17.83
CA GLY A 18 6.67 -20.90 -18.50
C GLY A 18 5.83 -19.62 -18.44
N ILE A 19 4.51 -19.73 -18.63
CA ILE A 19 3.58 -18.61 -18.54
C ILE A 19 3.49 -18.13 -17.09
N MET A 20 3.39 -19.03 -16.13
CA MET A 20 3.35 -18.67 -14.70
C MET A 20 4.61 -17.93 -14.29
N PHE A 21 5.79 -18.42 -14.68
CA PHE A 21 7.06 -17.75 -14.41
C PHE A 21 7.14 -16.35 -15.02
N PHE A 22 6.68 -16.19 -16.26
CA PHE A 22 6.63 -14.87 -16.92
C PHE A 22 5.70 -13.91 -16.17
N LEU A 23 4.49 -14.35 -15.81
CA LEU A 23 3.52 -13.54 -15.08
C LEU A 23 4.04 -13.14 -13.69
N GLU A 24 4.70 -14.05 -12.98
CA GLU A 24 5.34 -13.79 -11.69
C GLU A 24 6.42 -12.72 -11.81
N LYS A 25 7.32 -12.84 -12.78
CA LYS A 25 8.37 -11.84 -13.03
C LYS A 25 7.79 -10.49 -13.43
N LEU A 26 6.81 -10.49 -14.31
CA LEU A 26 6.12 -9.27 -14.73
C LEU A 26 5.40 -8.59 -13.54
N GLY A 27 4.70 -9.36 -12.71
CA GLY A 27 4.06 -8.86 -11.49
C GLY A 27 5.08 -8.32 -10.48
N GLY A 28 6.20 -9.00 -10.29
CA GLY A 28 7.28 -8.59 -9.40
C GLY A 28 7.94 -7.26 -9.80
N THR A 29 7.93 -6.89 -11.09
CA THR A 29 8.48 -5.61 -11.54
C THR A 29 7.53 -4.42 -11.33
N ALA A 30 6.26 -4.65 -11.07
CA ALA A 30 5.26 -3.59 -10.93
C ALA A 30 5.59 -2.63 -9.78
N THR A 31 5.89 -3.14 -8.60
CA THR A 31 6.22 -2.33 -7.41
C THR A 31 7.47 -1.46 -7.61
N PRO A 32 8.64 -1.99 -8.03
CA PRO A 32 9.81 -1.15 -8.24
C PRO A 32 9.61 -0.13 -9.37
N ALA A 33 8.89 -0.49 -10.44
CA ALA A 33 8.58 0.45 -11.53
C ALA A 33 7.70 1.61 -11.05
N LEU A 34 6.67 1.33 -10.23
CA LEU A 34 5.81 2.35 -9.65
C LEU A 34 6.55 3.26 -8.66
N LEU A 35 7.43 2.70 -7.82
CA LEU A 35 8.25 3.49 -6.90
C LEU A 35 9.24 4.38 -7.64
N PHE A 36 9.87 3.87 -8.70
CA PHE A 36 10.74 4.66 -9.57
C PHE A 36 9.97 5.82 -10.22
N SER A 37 8.81 5.52 -10.80
CA SER A 37 7.94 6.53 -11.42
C SER A 37 7.51 7.62 -10.41
N LEU A 38 7.16 7.22 -9.18
CA LEU A 38 6.86 8.15 -8.10
C LEU A 38 8.07 9.03 -7.76
N GLY A 39 9.27 8.46 -7.68
CA GLY A 39 10.51 9.19 -7.44
C GLY A 39 10.78 10.25 -8.51
N VAL A 40 10.60 9.89 -9.79
CA VAL A 40 10.73 10.83 -10.92
C VAL A 40 9.74 11.99 -10.77
N VAL A 41 8.47 11.72 -10.47
CA VAL A 41 7.47 12.78 -10.29
C VAL A 41 7.80 13.68 -9.11
N LEU A 42 8.26 13.13 -7.99
CA LEU A 42 8.69 13.91 -6.82
C LEU A 42 9.87 14.83 -7.14
N SER A 43 10.79 14.40 -8.02
CA SER A 43 11.95 15.22 -8.41
C SER A 43 11.57 16.49 -9.17
N TYR A 44 10.43 16.51 -9.85
CA TYR A 44 9.92 17.70 -10.55
C TYR A 44 9.17 18.68 -9.64
N GLN A 45 8.88 18.28 -8.40
CA GLN A 45 8.16 19.14 -7.46
C GLN A 45 9.12 20.13 -6.78
N LYS A 46 9.01 21.40 -7.14
CA LYS A 46 9.89 22.48 -6.65
C LYS A 46 9.78 22.77 -5.13
N LYS A 47 8.67 22.44 -4.47
CA LYS A 47 8.48 22.61 -3.01
C LYS A 47 7.51 21.55 -2.47
N ILE A 48 8.03 20.64 -1.67
CA ILE A 48 7.23 19.71 -0.87
C ILE A 48 7.09 20.32 0.53
N ALA A 49 6.37 21.42 0.65
CA ALA A 49 6.07 21.97 1.97
C ALA A 49 4.93 21.17 2.62
N PRO A 50 5.09 20.72 3.86
CA PRO A 50 4.01 20.03 4.56
C PRO A 50 2.85 21.01 4.80
N THR A 51 1.76 20.82 4.08
CA THR A 51 0.51 21.54 4.33
C THR A 51 -0.25 20.85 5.45
N LYS A 52 -1.17 21.55 6.11
CA LYS A 52 -2.04 20.96 7.15
C LYS A 52 -2.74 19.68 6.65
N LEU A 53 -3.13 19.66 5.38
CA LEU A 53 -3.76 18.51 4.75
C LEU A 53 -2.81 17.29 4.65
N ILE A 54 -1.56 17.51 4.25
CA ILE A 54 -0.57 16.43 4.14
C ILE A 54 -0.29 15.83 5.52
N ILE A 55 -0.07 16.69 6.52
CA ILE A 55 0.16 16.25 7.91
C ILE A 55 -1.05 15.47 8.43
N SER A 56 -2.26 16.01 8.28
CA SER A 56 -3.50 15.37 8.75
C SER A 56 -3.70 14.00 8.10
N MET A 57 -3.56 13.88 6.79
CA MET A 57 -3.73 12.61 6.07
C MET A 57 -2.64 11.59 6.42
N SER A 58 -1.40 12.04 6.58
CA SER A 58 -0.30 11.16 7.00
C SER A 58 -0.49 10.66 8.42
N THR A 59 -0.90 11.52 9.35
CA THR A 59 -1.19 11.15 10.74
C THR A 59 -2.38 10.18 10.81
N LEU A 60 -3.45 10.44 10.07
CA LEU A 60 -4.60 9.55 9.97
C LEU A 60 -4.18 8.14 9.53
N LYS A 61 -3.35 8.06 8.48
CA LYS A 61 -2.92 6.77 7.92
C LYS A 61 -1.90 6.05 8.79
N LEU A 62 -0.95 6.76 9.40
CA LEU A 62 0.15 6.15 10.15
C LEU A 62 -0.19 5.83 11.59
N ILE A 63 -1.12 6.55 12.20
CA ILE A 63 -1.47 6.40 13.63
C ILE A 63 -2.89 5.88 13.78
N ILE A 64 -3.88 6.60 13.25
CA ILE A 64 -5.29 6.27 13.50
C ILE A 64 -5.68 4.96 12.83
N HIS A 65 -5.25 4.74 11.60
CA HIS A 65 -5.60 3.54 10.84
C HIS A 65 -5.07 2.23 11.48
N PRO A 66 -3.80 2.09 11.89
CA PRO A 66 -3.35 0.88 12.57
C PRO A 66 -3.97 0.71 13.98
N ILE A 67 -4.22 1.80 14.71
CA ILE A 67 -4.91 1.72 16.02
C ILE A 67 -6.33 1.21 15.84
N LEU A 68 -7.08 1.72 14.87
CA LEU A 68 -8.43 1.24 14.55
C LEU A 68 -8.40 -0.22 14.09
N ALA A 69 -7.45 -0.60 13.24
CA ALA A 69 -7.30 -1.98 12.81
C ALA A 69 -7.05 -2.91 14.00
N TRP A 70 -6.11 -2.55 14.89
CA TRP A 70 -5.82 -3.31 16.10
C TRP A 70 -7.06 -3.45 16.99
N LEU A 71 -7.79 -2.35 17.23
CA LEU A 71 -8.99 -2.35 18.06
C LEU A 71 -10.10 -3.22 17.46
N ILE A 72 -10.35 -3.10 16.17
CA ILE A 72 -11.37 -3.91 15.46
C ILE A 72 -11.01 -5.39 15.51
N ILE A 73 -9.76 -5.73 15.21
CA ILE A 73 -9.30 -7.12 15.22
C ILE A 73 -9.42 -7.73 16.61
N THR A 74 -9.00 -6.98 17.64
CA THR A 74 -9.07 -7.45 19.03
C THR A 74 -10.51 -7.63 19.50
N LEU A 75 -11.41 -6.71 19.16
CA LEU A 75 -12.83 -6.80 19.55
C LEU A 75 -13.58 -7.91 18.81
N LEU A 76 -13.31 -8.13 17.52
CA LEU A 76 -14.05 -9.10 16.71
C LEU A 76 -13.50 -10.52 16.86
N PHE A 77 -12.19 -10.67 16.97
CA PHE A 77 -11.53 -11.98 16.93
C PHE A 77 -10.92 -12.42 18.27
N GLY A 78 -10.83 -11.52 19.27
CA GLY A 78 -10.46 -11.85 20.64
C GLY A 78 -9.17 -12.66 20.80
N GLY A 79 -8.16 -12.43 19.94
CA GLY A 79 -6.89 -13.16 19.99
C GLY A 79 -6.92 -14.58 19.40
N ARG A 80 -8.04 -14.98 18.77
CA ARG A 80 -8.25 -16.36 18.24
C ARG A 80 -7.30 -16.74 17.10
N TYR A 81 -6.70 -15.75 16.40
CA TYR A 81 -5.81 -15.96 15.25
C TYR A 81 -4.59 -15.02 15.32
N PRO A 82 -3.59 -15.31 16.18
CA PRO A 82 -2.47 -14.38 16.41
C PRO A 82 -1.65 -14.06 15.15
N GLU A 83 -1.38 -15.03 14.30
CA GLU A 83 -0.63 -14.82 13.05
C GLU A 83 -1.37 -13.90 12.06
N SER A 84 -2.69 -14.05 11.97
CA SER A 84 -3.52 -13.19 11.13
C SER A 84 -3.61 -11.76 11.68
N HIS A 85 -3.55 -11.58 13.00
CA HIS A 85 -3.52 -10.27 13.66
C HIS A 85 -2.26 -9.49 13.29
N SER A 86 -1.10 -10.11 13.43
CA SER A 86 0.19 -9.49 13.09
C SER A 86 0.24 -9.08 11.61
N THR A 87 -0.15 -9.97 10.71
CA THR A 87 -0.21 -9.68 9.28
C THR A 87 -1.16 -8.53 8.94
N ALA A 88 -2.36 -8.52 9.54
CA ALA A 88 -3.34 -7.46 9.31
C ALA A 88 -2.85 -6.10 9.84
N LEU A 89 -2.18 -6.08 11.00
CA LEU A 89 -1.57 -4.88 11.56
C LEU A 89 -0.44 -4.35 10.69
N MET A 90 0.42 -5.22 10.17
CA MET A 90 1.48 -4.82 9.23
C MET A 90 0.89 -4.18 7.96
N VAL A 91 -0.17 -4.76 7.39
CA VAL A 91 -0.87 -4.19 6.23
C VAL A 91 -1.53 -2.85 6.57
N ALA A 92 -2.13 -2.72 7.77
CA ALA A 92 -2.72 -1.48 8.22
C ALA A 92 -1.68 -0.37 8.46
N ALA A 93 -0.51 -0.71 8.98
CA ALA A 93 0.62 0.19 9.21
C ALA A 93 1.39 0.55 7.93
N ALA A 94 1.16 -0.19 6.84
CA ALA A 94 1.80 0.08 5.56
C ALA A 94 1.49 1.49 5.03
N PRO A 95 2.40 2.11 4.26
CA PRO A 95 2.25 3.47 3.75
C PRO A 95 1.06 3.58 2.78
N SER A 96 0.65 4.81 2.49
CA SER A 96 -0.32 5.07 1.42
C SER A 96 0.20 4.53 0.10
N GLY A 97 -0.57 3.64 -0.51
CA GLY A 97 -0.12 2.91 -1.69
C GLY A 97 0.06 3.81 -2.92
N VAL A 98 0.98 3.44 -3.79
CA VAL A 98 1.21 4.10 -5.08
C VAL A 98 -0.05 4.05 -5.99
N MET A 99 -0.99 3.14 -5.71
CA MET A 99 -2.29 3.09 -6.36
C MET A 99 -3.08 4.40 -6.25
N ALA A 100 -2.99 5.12 -5.11
CA ALA A 100 -3.61 6.42 -4.95
C ALA A 100 -3.07 7.44 -5.95
N TYR A 101 -1.77 7.38 -6.25
CA TYR A 101 -1.14 8.20 -7.28
C TYR A 101 -1.64 7.86 -8.68
N MET A 102 -1.71 6.57 -9.00
CA MET A 102 -2.21 6.10 -10.32
C MET A 102 -3.67 6.52 -10.55
N LEU A 103 -4.51 6.38 -9.53
CA LEU A 103 -5.90 6.84 -9.59
C LEU A 103 -5.99 8.36 -9.80
N ALA A 104 -5.17 9.13 -9.08
CA ALA A 104 -5.13 10.58 -9.24
C ALA A 104 -4.76 10.99 -10.67
N MET A 105 -3.79 10.32 -11.29
CA MET A 105 -3.44 10.57 -12.69
C MET A 105 -4.59 10.23 -13.64
N ASN A 106 -5.24 9.08 -13.45
CA ASN A 106 -6.35 8.65 -14.31
C ASN A 106 -7.57 9.59 -14.24
N TYR A 107 -7.86 10.12 -13.06
CA TYR A 107 -9.00 11.01 -12.84
C TYR A 107 -8.66 12.50 -12.88
N ASN A 108 -7.46 12.86 -13.37
CA ASN A 108 -6.99 14.26 -13.47
C ASN A 108 -7.05 15.03 -12.13
N VAL A 109 -6.89 14.31 -11.02
CA VAL A 109 -6.78 14.95 -9.69
C VAL A 109 -5.35 15.46 -9.50
N SER A 110 -5.18 16.59 -8.83
CA SER A 110 -3.87 17.21 -8.66
C SER A 110 -2.91 16.30 -7.88
N VAL A 111 -1.98 15.68 -8.59
CA VAL A 111 -0.93 14.79 -8.03
C VAL A 111 0.01 15.51 -7.06
N ASN A 112 0.12 16.83 -7.16
CA ASN A 112 0.95 17.67 -6.28
C ASN A 112 0.61 17.56 -4.79
N ARG A 113 -0.62 17.16 -4.45
CA ARG A 113 -1.05 16.94 -3.06
C ARG A 113 -0.88 15.50 -2.61
N ILE A 114 -0.99 14.55 -3.54
CA ILE A 114 -1.00 13.11 -3.25
C ILE A 114 0.43 12.57 -3.13
N SER A 115 1.32 12.99 -4.03
CA SER A 115 2.72 12.54 -4.02
C SER A 115 3.44 12.83 -2.69
N PRO A 116 3.34 14.05 -2.09
CA PRO A 116 3.93 14.30 -0.78
C PRO A 116 3.34 13.42 0.33
N ILE A 117 2.03 13.14 0.32
CA ILE A 117 1.40 12.25 1.32
C ILE A 117 2.02 10.86 1.24
N ILE A 118 2.19 10.32 0.02
CA ILE A 118 2.82 9.02 -0.18
C ILE A 118 4.26 9.02 0.35
N LEU A 119 5.05 10.07 0.07
CA LEU A 119 6.42 10.19 0.54
C LEU A 119 6.48 10.21 2.07
N TYR A 120 5.73 11.10 2.73
CA TYR A 120 5.72 11.22 4.20
C TYR A 120 5.21 9.94 4.86
N THR A 121 4.17 9.31 4.31
CA THR A 121 3.67 8.04 4.85
C THR A 121 4.66 6.90 4.60
N SER A 122 5.41 6.88 3.50
CA SER A 122 6.44 5.87 3.27
C SER A 122 7.60 5.99 4.25
N ILE A 123 8.07 7.20 4.52
CA ILE A 123 9.13 7.42 5.53
C ILE A 123 8.61 7.07 6.93
N GLY A 124 7.41 7.55 7.29
CA GLY A 124 6.81 7.28 8.60
C GLY A 124 6.47 5.81 8.82
N SER A 125 6.13 5.08 7.76
CA SER A 125 5.80 3.65 7.86
C SER A 125 6.98 2.77 8.24
N LEU A 126 8.22 3.22 8.03
CA LEU A 126 9.39 2.49 8.52
C LEU A 126 9.34 2.30 10.03
N ILE A 127 8.85 3.31 10.75
CA ILE A 127 8.68 3.25 12.22
C ILE A 127 7.41 2.47 12.58
N THR A 128 6.29 2.79 11.96
CA THR A 128 4.99 2.17 12.32
C THR A 128 4.94 0.68 11.99
N VAL A 129 5.49 0.25 10.85
CA VAL A 129 5.57 -1.17 10.48
C VAL A 129 6.54 -1.92 11.39
N SER A 130 7.70 -1.30 11.73
CA SER A 130 8.61 -1.89 12.70
C SER A 130 7.95 -2.12 14.06
N LEU A 131 7.19 -1.17 14.56
CA LEU A 131 6.44 -1.31 15.81
C LEU A 131 5.34 -2.38 15.71
N ALA A 132 4.58 -2.39 14.60
CA ALA A 132 3.54 -3.39 14.36
C ALA A 132 4.11 -4.82 14.26
N ALA A 133 5.35 -4.98 13.80
CA ALA A 133 6.01 -6.28 13.72
C ALA A 133 6.42 -6.83 15.09
N THR A 134 6.51 -6.00 16.13
CA THR A 134 6.86 -6.42 17.49
C THR A 134 5.64 -6.69 18.37
N MET A 135 4.43 -6.40 17.89
CA MET A 135 3.15 -6.64 18.57
C MET A 135 2.52 -7.96 18.14
#